data_969682652cf5b5f83986dbd408b1a925
#
_entry.id   969682652cf5b5f83986dbd408b1a925
#
_cell.length_a   1.000
_cell.length_b   1.000
_cell.length_c   1.000
_cell.angle_alpha   90.00
_cell.angle_beta   90.00
_cell.angle_gamma   90.00
#
_symmetry.space_group_name_H-M   'P 1'
#
loop_
_entity.id
_entity.type
_entity.pdbx_description
1 polymer ?
#
loop_
_entity_poly.entity_id
_entity_poly.type
_entity_poly.pdbx_seq_one_letter_code
_entity_poly.pdbx_strand_id
1 'polypeptide(L)'
;MHKVPLETVKVLVIGPGGREHAIVRSLLADPNVSEVHAAPGNAGIGKLVPTYAIDGNDPDAVAALATKLGVDLVVVGPEAPLAAGVSDAVRAAGIPVFGPSKAAAQLEASKAFAKQVMAEAGVPTAMARVASTAEEAADALDTFGAPYVVKDDGLAAGKGVVVTNNRDEALAHAQSCFDAGGSVVIEEFLDGPEVSVFVLCDGRNTVALSPAQDFKRIFDNDEGPNTGGMGAYTPLEWAPEGLVQEVIERVAQPTVNEMAHRGTPFVGVLFVGLALTSRGTRVIEFNVRFGDPETQAVLARLKTPLGALLLAAAKGELDKAEELRWSRDTAVAVVVASENYPDTPRTGDRIRGLKKVDELEGVHVIHAGTKLDEEGKVVSAGGRVLAVVALGTDLVEARERAYDGVELVQLEGGQFRTDIGRKAARGEIKVMAPSTGTLPVTKTKA
;
A
#
# COMPACT_ATOMS: atom_id res chain seq x y z
N MET A 1 -19.46 -35.61 16.23
CA MET A 1 -19.38 -34.18 15.94
C MET A 1 -19.51 -34.00 14.43
N HIS A 2 -20.69 -33.61 13.94
CA HIS A 2 -20.86 -33.22 12.54
C HIS A 2 -20.14 -31.88 12.36
N LYS A 3 -19.02 -31.91 11.61
CA LYS A 3 -18.47 -30.65 11.08
C LYS A 3 -19.53 -30.06 10.15
N VAL A 4 -20.12 -28.94 10.53
CA VAL A 4 -20.84 -28.10 9.58
C VAL A 4 -19.88 -27.81 8.44
N PRO A 5 -20.23 -28.09 7.16
CA PRO A 5 -19.35 -27.70 6.07
C PRO A 5 -19.14 -26.18 6.18
N LEU A 6 -17.89 -25.76 6.27
CA LEU A 6 -17.55 -24.34 6.11
C LEU A 6 -18.07 -23.95 4.72
N GLU A 7 -18.96 -22.97 4.66
CA GLU A 7 -19.40 -22.40 3.38
C GLU A 7 -18.17 -21.89 2.67
N THR A 8 -17.89 -22.44 1.51
CA THR A 8 -16.74 -22.02 0.69
C THR A 8 -17.07 -20.74 -0.03
N VAL A 9 -16.11 -19.84 -0.12
CA VAL A 9 -16.25 -18.47 -0.64
C VAL A 9 -15.74 -18.37 -2.07
N LYS A 10 -16.53 -17.77 -2.96
CA LYS A 10 -16.12 -17.38 -4.32
C LYS A 10 -15.71 -15.91 -4.31
N VAL A 11 -14.53 -15.59 -4.83
CA VAL A 11 -13.95 -14.24 -4.75
C VAL A 11 -13.65 -13.68 -6.13
N LEU A 12 -14.00 -12.42 -6.37
CA LEU A 12 -13.56 -11.64 -7.52
C LEU A 12 -12.57 -10.56 -7.05
N VAL A 13 -11.35 -10.57 -7.60
CA VAL A 13 -10.31 -9.57 -7.34
C VAL A 13 -10.27 -8.57 -8.49
N ILE A 14 -10.39 -7.29 -8.17
CA ILE A 14 -10.34 -6.19 -9.15
C ILE A 14 -8.97 -5.56 -9.15
N GLY A 15 -8.33 -5.52 -10.31
CA GLY A 15 -7.06 -4.86 -10.58
C GLY A 15 -6.05 -5.75 -11.32
N PRO A 16 -5.06 -5.13 -11.99
CA PRO A 16 -4.06 -5.83 -12.79
C PRO A 16 -2.67 -5.89 -12.14
N GLY A 17 -2.48 -5.34 -10.94
CA GLY A 17 -1.17 -5.09 -10.36
C GLY A 17 -0.53 -6.26 -9.62
N GLY A 18 0.67 -6.02 -9.09
CA GLY A 18 1.40 -6.99 -8.26
C GLY A 18 0.69 -7.29 -6.95
N ARG A 19 0.11 -6.27 -6.34
CA ARG A 19 -0.74 -6.40 -5.15
C ARG A 19 -1.89 -7.38 -5.38
N GLU A 20 -2.61 -7.25 -6.48
CA GLU A 20 -3.72 -8.15 -6.84
C GLU A 20 -3.23 -9.57 -7.09
N HIS A 21 -2.08 -9.74 -7.73
CA HIS A 21 -1.50 -11.08 -7.91
C HIS A 21 -1.13 -11.73 -6.56
N ALA A 22 -0.57 -10.97 -5.62
CA ALA A 22 -0.28 -11.45 -4.27
C ALA A 22 -1.56 -11.84 -3.51
N ILE A 23 -2.61 -11.04 -3.63
CA ILE A 23 -3.94 -11.34 -3.06
C ILE A 23 -4.51 -12.62 -3.65
N VAL A 24 -4.50 -12.78 -4.98
CA VAL A 24 -4.97 -13.99 -5.67
C VAL A 24 -4.23 -15.23 -5.17
N ARG A 25 -2.90 -15.18 -5.06
CA ARG A 25 -2.10 -16.30 -4.53
C ARG A 25 -2.48 -16.66 -3.09
N SER A 26 -2.67 -15.65 -2.24
CA SER A 26 -3.06 -15.86 -0.84
C SER A 26 -4.47 -16.43 -0.73
N LEU A 27 -5.41 -15.99 -1.58
CA LEU A 27 -6.76 -16.55 -1.65
C LEU A 27 -6.78 -18.00 -2.13
N LEU A 28 -5.96 -18.36 -3.11
CA LEU A 28 -5.84 -19.75 -3.60
C LEU A 28 -5.25 -20.70 -2.55
N ALA A 29 -4.47 -20.18 -1.60
CA ALA A 29 -3.96 -20.96 -0.47
C ALA A 29 -4.96 -21.09 0.70
N ASP A 30 -6.07 -20.36 0.66
CA ASP A 30 -7.12 -20.39 1.69
C ASP A 30 -8.06 -21.59 1.46
N PRO A 31 -8.15 -22.55 2.40
CA PRO A 31 -9.01 -23.73 2.24
C PRO A 31 -10.52 -23.39 2.25
N ASN A 32 -10.89 -22.18 2.67
CA ASN A 32 -12.27 -21.72 2.68
C ASN A 32 -12.67 -21.01 1.38
N VAL A 33 -11.73 -20.81 0.45
CA VAL A 33 -11.99 -20.23 -0.87
C VAL A 33 -12.11 -21.32 -1.91
N SER A 34 -13.25 -21.41 -2.59
CA SER A 34 -13.52 -22.42 -3.61
C SER A 34 -13.16 -21.98 -5.01
N GLU A 35 -13.35 -20.70 -5.30
CA GLU A 35 -13.08 -20.12 -6.62
C GLU A 35 -12.53 -18.70 -6.46
N VAL A 36 -11.55 -18.38 -7.30
CA VAL A 36 -11.01 -17.02 -7.41
C VAL A 36 -11.08 -16.60 -8.88
N HIS A 37 -11.59 -15.40 -9.11
CA HIS A 37 -11.65 -14.73 -10.41
C HIS A 37 -10.92 -13.40 -10.33
N ALA A 38 -10.47 -12.86 -11.45
CA ALA A 38 -9.84 -11.53 -11.48
C ALA A 38 -10.30 -10.70 -12.69
N ALA A 39 -10.31 -9.39 -12.55
CA ALA A 39 -10.62 -8.46 -13.63
C ALA A 39 -9.87 -7.12 -13.45
N PRO A 40 -9.13 -6.65 -14.45
CA PRO A 40 -8.79 -7.37 -15.70
C PRO A 40 -7.71 -8.43 -15.50
N GLY A 41 -6.93 -8.41 -14.39
CA GLY A 41 -5.79 -9.28 -14.16
C GLY A 41 -4.56 -8.92 -15.01
N ASN A 42 -3.55 -9.80 -14.99
CA ASN A 42 -2.32 -9.71 -15.77
C ASN A 42 -1.86 -11.10 -16.22
N ALA A 43 -0.72 -11.20 -16.91
CA ALA A 43 -0.21 -12.47 -17.43
C ALA A 43 0.06 -13.52 -16.33
N GLY A 44 0.43 -13.12 -15.13
CA GLY A 44 0.67 -14.02 -14.00
C GLY A 44 -0.65 -14.47 -13.35
N ILE A 45 -1.56 -13.57 -13.12
CA ILE A 45 -2.91 -13.85 -12.57
C ILE A 45 -3.65 -14.80 -13.51
N GLY A 46 -3.62 -14.53 -14.83
CA GLY A 46 -4.31 -15.35 -15.83
C GLY A 46 -3.78 -16.78 -15.98
N LYS A 47 -2.59 -17.07 -15.42
CA LYS A 47 -2.09 -18.45 -15.31
C LYS A 47 -2.70 -19.22 -14.12
N LEU A 48 -3.20 -18.50 -13.13
CA LEU A 48 -3.70 -19.08 -11.88
C LEU A 48 -5.22 -19.17 -11.84
N VAL A 49 -5.92 -18.16 -12.38
CA VAL A 49 -7.37 -18.00 -12.28
C VAL A 49 -7.97 -17.45 -13.56
N PRO A 50 -9.28 -17.66 -13.82
CA PRO A 50 -9.99 -16.98 -14.90
C PRO A 50 -9.92 -15.46 -14.77
N THR A 51 -9.63 -14.77 -15.90
CA THR A 51 -9.59 -13.33 -15.98
C THR A 51 -10.63 -12.80 -16.96
N TYR A 52 -11.15 -11.60 -16.70
CA TYR A 52 -12.22 -10.98 -17.47
C TYR A 52 -11.81 -9.58 -17.90
N ALA A 53 -11.81 -9.35 -19.21
CA ALA A 53 -11.42 -8.08 -19.82
C ALA A 53 -12.56 -7.05 -19.69
N ILE A 54 -12.68 -6.45 -18.51
CA ILE A 54 -13.55 -5.30 -18.25
C ILE A 54 -12.72 -4.10 -17.79
N ASP A 55 -13.28 -2.90 -17.89
CA ASP A 55 -12.74 -1.74 -17.20
C ASP A 55 -13.03 -1.88 -15.70
N GLY A 56 -11.98 -2.09 -14.90
CA GLY A 56 -12.09 -2.19 -13.44
C GLY A 56 -12.51 -0.88 -12.77
N ASN A 57 -12.47 0.25 -13.48
CA ASN A 57 -12.94 1.55 -12.99
C ASN A 57 -14.41 1.82 -13.31
N ASP A 58 -15.07 0.94 -14.07
CA ASP A 58 -16.51 1.05 -14.36
C ASP A 58 -17.32 0.32 -13.27
N PRO A 59 -18.02 1.07 -12.38
CA PRO A 59 -18.78 0.49 -11.28
C PRO A 59 -19.88 -0.49 -11.76
N ASP A 60 -20.56 -0.18 -12.84
CA ASP A 60 -21.66 -1.00 -13.37
C ASP A 60 -21.13 -2.28 -14.01
N ALA A 61 -20.02 -2.20 -14.74
CA ALA A 61 -19.38 -3.37 -15.34
C ALA A 61 -18.86 -4.35 -14.28
N VAL A 62 -18.27 -3.85 -13.20
CA VAL A 62 -17.79 -4.68 -12.09
C VAL A 62 -18.94 -5.33 -11.34
N ALA A 63 -19.99 -4.58 -10.99
CA ALA A 63 -21.18 -5.12 -10.30
C ALA A 63 -21.90 -6.17 -11.15
N ALA A 64 -22.05 -5.93 -12.46
CA ALA A 64 -22.65 -6.89 -13.38
C ALA A 64 -21.81 -8.18 -13.50
N LEU A 65 -20.47 -8.08 -13.59
CA LEU A 65 -19.58 -9.23 -13.62
C LEU A 65 -19.67 -10.03 -12.32
N ALA A 66 -19.61 -9.38 -11.17
CA ALA A 66 -19.71 -10.01 -9.86
C ALA A 66 -21.04 -10.79 -9.70
N THR A 67 -22.15 -10.18 -10.13
CA THR A 67 -23.47 -10.81 -10.13
C THR A 67 -23.51 -12.01 -11.07
N LYS A 68 -22.99 -11.89 -12.30
CA LYS A 68 -22.95 -12.95 -13.30
C LYS A 68 -22.16 -14.17 -12.81
N LEU A 69 -21.05 -13.94 -12.12
CA LEU A 69 -20.20 -15.01 -11.57
C LEU A 69 -20.76 -15.61 -10.27
N GLY A 70 -21.71 -14.94 -9.63
CA GLY A 70 -22.28 -15.36 -8.35
C GLY A 70 -21.22 -15.42 -7.25
N VAL A 71 -20.37 -14.40 -7.16
CA VAL A 71 -19.31 -14.35 -6.15
C VAL A 71 -19.88 -13.90 -4.80
N ASP A 72 -19.26 -14.37 -3.73
CA ASP A 72 -19.63 -14.07 -2.34
C ASP A 72 -18.88 -12.87 -1.79
N LEU A 73 -17.77 -12.49 -2.44
CA LEU A 73 -16.91 -11.38 -2.05
C LEU A 73 -16.26 -10.74 -3.28
N VAL A 74 -16.24 -9.42 -3.32
CA VAL A 74 -15.39 -8.64 -4.24
C VAL A 74 -14.28 -7.99 -3.43
N VAL A 75 -13.04 -8.09 -3.91
CA VAL A 75 -11.86 -7.43 -3.34
C VAL A 75 -11.36 -6.38 -4.33
N VAL A 76 -11.38 -5.12 -3.96
CA VAL A 76 -10.90 -4.03 -4.84
C VAL A 76 -9.46 -3.73 -4.48
N GLY A 77 -8.56 -3.93 -5.45
CA GLY A 77 -7.13 -3.74 -5.23
C GLY A 77 -6.67 -2.28 -5.31
N PRO A 78 -6.82 -1.59 -6.47
CA PRO A 78 -6.29 -0.24 -6.65
C PRO A 78 -7.23 0.85 -6.18
N GLU A 79 -6.69 2.08 -6.04
CA GLU A 79 -7.42 3.27 -5.59
C GLU A 79 -8.42 3.82 -6.60
N ALA A 80 -8.10 3.75 -7.89
CA ALA A 80 -8.94 4.36 -8.94
C ALA A 80 -10.36 3.78 -8.99
N PRO A 81 -10.59 2.46 -8.95
CA PRO A 81 -11.92 1.88 -8.85
C PRO A 81 -12.68 2.31 -7.59
N LEU A 82 -11.99 2.47 -6.45
CA LEU A 82 -12.58 2.93 -5.20
C LEU A 82 -13.08 4.36 -5.31
N ALA A 83 -12.25 5.25 -5.86
CA ALA A 83 -12.61 6.65 -6.14
C ALA A 83 -13.74 6.77 -7.17
N ALA A 84 -13.84 5.83 -8.11
CA ALA A 84 -14.92 5.75 -9.09
C ALA A 84 -16.25 5.30 -8.48
N GLY A 85 -16.25 4.58 -7.34
CA GLY A 85 -17.46 4.10 -6.66
C GLY A 85 -17.81 2.63 -6.93
N VAL A 86 -16.82 1.84 -7.34
CA VAL A 86 -17.01 0.39 -7.60
C VAL A 86 -17.58 -0.32 -6.37
N SER A 87 -17.06 -0.01 -5.16
CA SER A 87 -17.56 -0.62 -3.94
C SER A 87 -19.03 -0.30 -3.66
N ASP A 88 -19.47 0.92 -4.01
CA ASP A 88 -20.88 1.33 -3.81
C ASP A 88 -21.79 0.55 -4.75
N ALA A 89 -21.43 0.39 -6.02
CA ALA A 89 -22.20 -0.37 -7.00
C ALA A 89 -22.31 -1.86 -6.64
N VAL A 90 -21.21 -2.46 -6.20
CA VAL A 90 -21.17 -3.87 -5.76
C VAL A 90 -22.05 -4.09 -4.53
N ARG A 91 -21.99 -3.19 -3.53
CA ARG A 91 -22.89 -3.25 -2.35
C ARG A 91 -24.34 -3.07 -2.74
N ALA A 92 -24.65 -2.15 -3.67
CA ALA A 92 -26.01 -1.96 -4.17
C ALA A 92 -26.57 -3.21 -4.88
N ALA A 93 -25.70 -4.04 -5.47
CA ALA A 93 -26.05 -5.36 -6.01
C ALA A 93 -26.19 -6.46 -4.94
N GLY A 94 -26.04 -6.13 -3.66
CA GLY A 94 -26.18 -7.06 -2.53
C GLY A 94 -24.98 -7.98 -2.29
N ILE A 95 -23.81 -7.66 -2.86
CA ILE A 95 -22.60 -8.47 -2.76
C ILE A 95 -21.64 -7.82 -1.74
N PRO A 96 -21.13 -8.58 -0.75
CA PRO A 96 -20.07 -8.11 0.12
C PRO A 96 -18.84 -7.65 -0.66
N VAL A 97 -18.26 -6.49 -0.27
CA VAL A 97 -17.08 -5.96 -0.91
C VAL A 97 -16.07 -5.47 0.12
N PHE A 98 -14.83 -5.91 -0.02
CA PHE A 98 -13.68 -5.41 0.71
C PHE A 98 -13.06 -4.25 -0.08
N GLY A 99 -13.37 -3.05 0.36
CA GLY A 99 -12.99 -1.78 -0.23
C GLY A 99 -13.92 -0.67 0.25
N PRO A 100 -13.41 0.54 0.59
CA PRO A 100 -14.25 1.63 1.07
C PRO A 100 -15.23 2.13 0.01
N SER A 101 -16.28 2.81 0.45
CA SER A 101 -17.16 3.57 -0.42
C SER A 101 -16.41 4.73 -1.08
N LYS A 102 -16.95 5.28 -2.17
CA LYS A 102 -16.40 6.49 -2.81
C LYS A 102 -16.20 7.63 -1.81
N ALA A 103 -17.15 7.82 -0.89
CA ALA A 103 -17.06 8.84 0.14
C ALA A 103 -15.93 8.55 1.15
N ALA A 104 -15.76 7.31 1.59
CA ALA A 104 -14.67 6.93 2.49
C ALA A 104 -13.31 6.91 1.80
N ALA A 105 -13.26 6.65 0.49
CA ALA A 105 -12.04 6.71 -0.33
C ALA A 105 -11.43 8.12 -0.42
N GLN A 106 -12.16 9.16 -0.01
CA GLN A 106 -11.62 10.52 0.11
C GLN A 106 -10.43 10.62 1.07
N LEU A 107 -10.25 9.67 2.01
CA LEU A 107 -9.04 9.60 2.85
C LEU A 107 -7.72 9.45 2.05
N GLU A 108 -7.76 8.94 0.83
CA GLU A 108 -6.61 8.91 -0.09
C GLU A 108 -6.78 9.92 -1.23
N ALA A 109 -8.00 10.09 -1.75
CA ALA A 109 -8.26 10.93 -2.89
C ALA A 109 -8.07 12.43 -2.60
N SER A 110 -8.19 12.87 -1.34
CA SER A 110 -7.90 14.23 -0.89
C SER A 110 -7.07 14.22 0.38
N LYS A 111 -5.85 14.74 0.28
CA LYS A 111 -4.95 14.90 1.43
C LYS A 111 -5.47 15.94 2.41
N ALA A 112 -6.14 16.98 1.90
CA ALA A 112 -6.80 17.98 2.72
C ALA A 112 -7.92 17.36 3.56
N PHE A 113 -8.76 16.49 2.96
CA PHE A 113 -9.79 15.75 3.68
C PHE A 113 -9.18 14.82 4.75
N ALA A 114 -8.12 14.09 4.40
CA ALA A 114 -7.42 13.24 5.37
C ALA A 114 -6.90 14.04 6.56
N LYS A 115 -6.33 15.24 6.34
CA LYS A 115 -5.87 16.14 7.42
C LYS A 115 -7.01 16.60 8.32
N GLN A 116 -8.17 16.91 7.76
CA GLN A 116 -9.36 17.27 8.57
C GLN A 116 -9.81 16.09 9.43
N VAL A 117 -9.91 14.88 8.86
CA VAL A 117 -10.27 13.68 9.62
C VAL A 117 -9.26 13.41 10.74
N MET A 118 -7.95 13.50 10.45
CA MET A 118 -6.91 13.31 11.46
C MET A 118 -6.98 14.36 12.57
N ALA A 119 -7.25 15.61 12.23
CA ALA A 119 -7.37 16.68 13.23
C ALA A 119 -8.56 16.45 14.18
N GLU A 120 -9.73 16.11 13.64
CA GLU A 120 -10.95 15.86 14.43
C GLU A 120 -10.85 14.56 15.24
N ALA A 121 -10.18 13.54 14.71
CA ALA A 121 -9.92 12.29 15.41
C ALA A 121 -8.76 12.37 16.42
N GLY A 122 -8.03 13.47 16.48
CA GLY A 122 -6.86 13.64 17.35
C GLY A 122 -5.66 12.77 16.95
N VAL A 123 -5.57 12.39 15.67
CA VAL A 123 -4.49 11.55 15.12
C VAL A 123 -3.21 12.38 14.95
N PRO A 124 -2.06 11.92 15.47
CA PRO A 124 -0.80 12.64 15.35
C PRO A 124 -0.27 12.59 13.90
N THR A 125 -0.12 13.75 13.29
CA THR A 125 0.40 13.92 11.94
C THR A 125 1.23 15.18 11.82
N ALA A 126 1.85 15.43 10.65
CA ALA A 126 2.54 16.69 10.37
C ALA A 126 1.57 17.87 10.40
N MET A 127 2.02 19.01 10.93
CA MET A 127 1.31 20.27 10.75
C MET A 127 1.21 20.57 9.26
N ALA A 128 0.06 21.06 8.81
CA ALA A 128 -0.21 21.27 7.42
C ALA A 128 -1.03 22.53 7.16
N ARG A 129 -0.86 23.09 5.96
CA ARG A 129 -1.72 24.14 5.40
C ARG A 129 -2.13 23.76 3.99
N VAL A 130 -3.40 23.93 3.68
CA VAL A 130 -3.92 23.84 2.32
C VAL A 130 -3.72 25.19 1.63
N ALA A 131 -3.20 25.17 0.42
CA ALA A 131 -3.01 26.35 -0.39
C ALA A 131 -3.63 26.16 -1.77
N SER A 132 -4.33 27.17 -2.26
CA SER A 132 -4.97 27.23 -3.58
C SER A 132 -4.39 28.35 -4.46
N THR A 133 -3.50 29.15 -3.90
CA THR A 133 -2.82 30.26 -4.57
C THR A 133 -1.32 30.26 -4.26
N ALA A 134 -0.54 30.88 -5.16
CA ALA A 134 0.90 31.01 -4.97
C ALA A 134 1.26 31.82 -3.70
N GLU A 135 0.46 32.80 -3.31
CA GLU A 135 0.65 33.60 -2.10
C GLU A 135 0.45 32.74 -0.84
N GLU A 136 -0.65 31.97 -0.78
CA GLU A 136 -0.91 31.04 0.32
C GLU A 136 0.19 29.97 0.42
N ALA A 137 0.68 29.47 -0.72
CA ALA A 137 1.77 28.49 -0.77
C ALA A 137 3.08 29.10 -0.24
N ALA A 138 3.43 30.33 -0.64
CA ALA A 138 4.62 31.03 -0.15
C ALA A 138 4.57 31.21 1.37
N ASP A 139 3.44 31.68 1.92
CA ASP A 139 3.24 31.86 3.35
C ASP A 139 3.36 30.55 4.15
N ALA A 140 2.83 29.44 3.58
CA ALA A 140 2.93 28.13 4.20
C ALA A 140 4.38 27.61 4.22
N LEU A 141 5.12 27.76 3.10
CA LEU A 141 6.54 27.40 3.04
C LEU A 141 7.38 28.21 4.03
N ASP A 142 7.13 29.51 4.16
CA ASP A 142 7.82 30.38 5.12
C ASP A 142 7.48 30.03 6.59
N THR A 143 6.28 29.49 6.82
CA THR A 143 5.86 29.02 8.14
C THR A 143 6.59 27.76 8.58
N PHE A 144 6.72 26.76 7.68
CA PHE A 144 7.29 25.45 8.04
C PHE A 144 8.80 25.38 7.84
N GLY A 145 9.35 26.13 6.88
CA GLY A 145 10.78 26.12 6.56
C GLY A 145 11.23 24.86 5.80
N ALA A 146 12.53 24.82 5.52
CA ALA A 146 13.13 23.67 4.82
C ALA A 146 13.45 22.52 5.79
N PRO A 147 13.42 21.25 5.32
CA PRO A 147 13.00 20.81 3.99
C PRO A 147 11.52 21.10 3.72
N TYR A 148 11.23 21.65 2.55
CA TYR A 148 9.86 21.95 2.12
C TYR A 148 9.15 20.70 1.64
N VAL A 149 7.91 20.47 2.11
CA VAL A 149 7.07 19.35 1.71
C VAL A 149 5.81 19.91 1.05
N VAL A 150 5.66 19.66 -0.24
CA VAL A 150 4.50 20.09 -1.05
C VAL A 150 3.86 18.88 -1.67
N LYS A 151 2.58 18.68 -1.37
CA LYS A 151 1.80 17.53 -1.84
C LYS A 151 0.63 18.01 -2.68
N ASP A 152 0.48 17.51 -3.90
CA ASP A 152 -0.73 17.66 -4.71
C ASP A 152 -1.93 17.09 -3.95
N ASP A 153 -3.03 17.85 -3.84
CA ASP A 153 -4.27 17.41 -3.20
C ASP A 153 -5.11 16.61 -4.17
N GLY A 154 -4.67 15.40 -4.49
CA GLY A 154 -5.32 14.50 -5.42
C GLY A 154 -4.63 13.14 -5.51
N LEU A 155 -5.20 12.25 -6.33
CA LEU A 155 -4.58 10.98 -6.68
C LEU A 155 -3.43 11.24 -7.67
N ALA A 156 -2.20 11.07 -7.24
CA ALA A 156 -1.01 11.36 -8.04
C ALA A 156 -0.06 10.17 -8.22
N ALA A 157 -0.48 8.97 -7.86
CA ALA A 157 0.28 7.71 -8.02
C ALA A 157 1.76 7.83 -7.54
N GLY A 158 1.98 8.48 -6.39
CA GLY A 158 3.32 8.69 -5.81
C GLY A 158 4.14 9.82 -6.44
N LYS A 159 3.64 10.49 -7.48
CA LYS A 159 4.36 11.57 -8.20
C LYS A 159 3.98 12.98 -7.76
N GLY A 160 2.94 13.14 -6.95
CA GLY A 160 2.41 14.44 -6.50
C GLY A 160 3.09 15.01 -5.25
N VAL A 161 4.24 14.46 -4.82
CA VAL A 161 4.93 14.91 -3.61
C VAL A 161 6.35 15.35 -3.95
N VAL A 162 6.68 16.59 -3.57
CA VAL A 162 8.02 17.15 -3.64
C VAL A 162 8.52 17.41 -2.22
N VAL A 163 9.71 16.91 -1.94
CA VAL A 163 10.48 17.19 -0.71
C VAL A 163 11.81 17.76 -1.15
N THR A 164 12.07 19.04 -0.86
CA THR A 164 13.25 19.75 -1.34
C THR A 164 13.72 20.81 -0.35
N ASN A 165 15.02 21.13 -0.37
CA ASN A 165 15.58 22.28 0.31
C ASN A 165 15.52 23.58 -0.52
N ASN A 166 15.10 23.47 -1.78
CA ASN A 166 15.00 24.61 -2.69
C ASN A 166 13.58 25.16 -2.69
N ARG A 167 13.44 26.40 -2.18
CA ARG A 167 12.13 27.06 -2.08
C ARG A 167 11.49 27.33 -3.45
N ASP A 168 12.29 27.65 -4.46
CA ASP A 168 11.79 27.94 -5.79
C ASP A 168 11.26 26.68 -6.48
N GLU A 169 11.90 25.52 -6.25
CA GLU A 169 11.42 24.22 -6.70
C GLU A 169 10.08 23.87 -6.04
N ALA A 170 9.94 24.10 -4.72
CA ALA A 170 8.70 23.89 -3.98
C ALA A 170 7.56 24.76 -4.52
N LEU A 171 7.83 26.05 -4.78
CA LEU A 171 6.85 26.96 -5.38
C LEU A 171 6.49 26.61 -6.82
N ALA A 172 7.45 26.17 -7.63
CA ALA A 172 7.21 25.75 -9.00
C ALA A 172 6.30 24.51 -9.05
N HIS A 173 6.49 23.56 -8.13
CA HIS A 173 5.60 22.40 -8.01
C HIS A 173 4.19 22.82 -7.59
N ALA A 174 4.05 23.68 -6.59
CA ALA A 174 2.74 24.20 -6.17
C ALA A 174 2.03 24.92 -7.34
N GLN A 175 2.77 25.76 -8.08
CA GLN A 175 2.21 26.48 -9.24
C GLN A 175 1.73 25.50 -10.31
N SER A 176 2.48 24.41 -10.59
CA SER A 176 2.05 23.42 -11.57
C SER A 176 0.73 22.72 -11.17
N CYS A 177 0.51 22.51 -9.87
CA CYS A 177 -0.77 21.98 -9.37
C CYS A 177 -1.91 22.98 -9.54
N PHE A 178 -1.67 24.29 -9.27
CA PHE A 178 -2.67 25.34 -9.46
C PHE A 178 -3.03 25.52 -10.94
N ASP A 179 -2.05 25.47 -11.84
CA ASP A 179 -2.27 25.58 -13.29
C ASP A 179 -3.11 24.40 -13.82
N ALA A 180 -3.03 23.24 -13.14
CA ALA A 180 -3.90 22.09 -13.41
C ALA A 180 -5.30 22.20 -12.75
N GLY A 181 -5.60 23.30 -12.05
CA GLY A 181 -6.87 23.52 -11.37
C GLY A 181 -7.01 22.84 -10.01
N GLY A 182 -5.90 22.33 -9.44
CA GLY A 182 -5.85 21.68 -8.13
C GLY A 182 -5.44 22.63 -7.00
N SER A 183 -5.28 22.06 -5.81
CA SER A 183 -4.70 22.68 -4.62
C SER A 183 -3.53 21.84 -4.12
N VAL A 184 -2.77 22.37 -3.17
CA VAL A 184 -1.68 21.64 -2.53
C VAL A 184 -1.83 21.61 -1.03
N VAL A 185 -1.29 20.58 -0.40
CA VAL A 185 -1.09 20.49 1.04
C VAL A 185 0.41 20.67 1.31
N ILE A 186 0.75 21.73 2.05
CA ILE A 186 2.13 22.04 2.46
C ILE A 186 2.27 21.64 3.93
N GLU A 187 3.31 20.84 4.22
CA GLU A 187 3.51 20.25 5.54
C GLU A 187 4.90 20.55 6.11
N GLU A 188 4.99 20.50 7.43
CA GLU A 188 6.29 20.39 8.09
C GLU A 188 6.96 19.08 7.68
N PHE A 189 8.28 19.08 7.56
CA PHE A 189 9.04 17.86 7.31
C PHE A 189 9.04 16.96 8.55
N LEU A 190 8.77 15.67 8.35
CA LEU A 190 8.88 14.65 9.38
C LEU A 190 10.21 13.92 9.23
N ASP A 191 11.00 13.90 10.28
CA ASP A 191 12.25 13.14 10.37
C ASP A 191 12.01 11.66 10.70
N GLY A 192 13.06 10.85 10.69
CA GLY A 192 13.03 9.46 11.10
C GLY A 192 12.66 8.44 10.00
N PRO A 193 12.79 7.15 10.30
CA PRO A 193 12.48 6.10 9.34
C PRO A 193 10.97 5.96 9.12
N GLU A 194 10.60 5.66 7.86
CA GLU A 194 9.22 5.42 7.47
C GLU A 194 8.83 3.95 7.72
N VAL A 195 7.56 3.75 8.05
CA VAL A 195 6.92 2.44 8.27
C VAL A 195 5.54 2.45 7.66
N SER A 196 5.15 1.34 7.04
CA SER A 196 3.81 1.09 6.53
C SER A 196 3.09 0.06 7.39
N VAL A 197 1.88 0.35 7.84
CA VAL A 197 1.01 -0.59 8.57
C VAL A 197 -0.32 -0.70 7.86
N PHE A 198 -0.71 -1.91 7.48
CA PHE A 198 -2.05 -2.20 6.98
C PHE A 198 -2.98 -2.50 8.14
N VAL A 199 -4.10 -1.82 8.19
CA VAL A 199 -5.14 -2.06 9.18
C VAL A 199 -6.44 -2.43 8.46
N LEU A 200 -6.88 -3.66 8.64
CA LEU A 200 -8.19 -4.11 8.15
C LEU A 200 -9.27 -3.47 8.99
N CYS A 201 -10.30 -2.94 8.35
CA CYS A 201 -11.38 -2.21 8.97
C CYS A 201 -12.74 -2.73 8.46
N ASP A 202 -13.71 -2.84 9.36
CA ASP A 202 -15.06 -3.28 9.04
C ASP A 202 -16.14 -2.20 9.26
N GLY A 203 -15.70 -0.96 9.43
CA GLY A 203 -16.53 0.19 9.75
C GLY A 203 -16.62 0.50 11.25
N ARG A 204 -16.15 -0.40 12.12
CA ARG A 204 -16.14 -0.26 13.60
C ARG A 204 -14.87 -0.81 14.22
N ASN A 205 -14.50 -2.02 13.83
CA ASN A 205 -13.38 -2.75 14.39
C ASN A 205 -12.16 -2.66 13.47
N THR A 206 -10.98 -2.82 14.05
CA THR A 206 -9.69 -2.73 13.35
C THR A 206 -8.81 -3.91 13.70
N VAL A 207 -8.12 -4.48 12.70
CA VAL A 207 -7.14 -5.56 12.86
C VAL A 207 -5.90 -5.20 12.04
N ALA A 208 -4.77 -4.98 12.70
CA ALA A 208 -3.53 -4.62 12.01
C ALA A 208 -2.76 -5.85 11.53
N LEU A 209 -2.15 -5.71 10.36
CA LEU A 209 -1.20 -6.69 9.82
C LEU A 209 0.24 -6.34 10.26
N SER A 210 1.19 -7.22 9.92
CA SER A 210 2.62 -7.01 10.19
C SER A 210 3.12 -5.74 9.51
N PRO A 211 3.87 -4.86 10.21
CA PRO A 211 4.44 -3.67 9.61
C PRO A 211 5.47 -4.02 8.55
N ALA A 212 5.59 -3.16 7.54
CA ALA A 212 6.55 -3.29 6.45
C ALA A 212 7.28 -1.95 6.23
N GLN A 213 8.41 -2.00 5.55
CA GLN A 213 9.10 -0.82 5.05
C GLN A 213 9.24 -0.93 3.55
N ASP A 214 8.85 0.12 2.83
CA ASP A 214 8.98 0.27 1.39
C ASP A 214 10.16 1.18 0.99
N PHE A 215 10.47 1.17 -0.30
CA PHE A 215 11.56 1.95 -0.91
C PHE A 215 11.02 2.72 -2.10
N LYS A 216 10.75 4.01 -1.90
CA LYS A 216 10.01 4.85 -2.86
C LYS A 216 10.85 5.41 -4.00
N ARG A 217 12.17 5.60 -3.80
CA ARG A 217 13.06 6.16 -4.81
C ARG A 217 13.53 5.10 -5.79
N ILE A 218 13.75 5.52 -7.06
CA ILE A 218 14.11 4.58 -8.14
C ILE A 218 15.51 3.99 -7.99
N PHE A 219 16.46 4.74 -7.44
CA PHE A 219 17.86 4.32 -7.33
C PHE A 219 18.26 3.97 -5.90
N ASP A 220 19.34 3.20 -5.77
CA ASP A 220 19.97 2.88 -4.50
C ASP A 220 20.26 4.14 -3.68
N ASN A 221 20.32 3.99 -2.36
CA ASN A 221 20.55 5.04 -1.37
C ASN A 221 19.48 6.14 -1.37
N ASP A 222 18.27 5.80 -1.81
CA ASP A 222 17.11 6.70 -1.87
C ASP A 222 17.37 7.92 -2.77
N GLU A 223 18.01 7.68 -3.91
CA GLU A 223 18.28 8.69 -4.95
C GLU A 223 17.27 8.60 -6.10
N GLY A 224 17.25 9.67 -6.92
CA GLY A 224 16.38 9.79 -8.07
C GLY A 224 14.92 10.13 -7.72
N PRO A 225 14.01 10.09 -8.71
CA PRO A 225 12.60 10.43 -8.52
C PRO A 225 11.86 9.40 -7.67
N ASN A 226 10.73 9.83 -7.09
CA ASN A 226 9.76 8.96 -6.44
C ASN A 226 9.10 8.02 -7.44
N THR A 227 8.75 6.84 -6.96
CA THR A 227 8.06 5.77 -7.70
C THR A 227 6.85 5.27 -6.92
N GLY A 228 6.19 4.25 -7.45
CA GLY A 228 5.16 3.51 -6.71
C GLY A 228 5.72 2.56 -5.64
N GLY A 229 7.06 2.45 -5.51
CA GLY A 229 7.76 1.52 -4.63
C GLY A 229 8.62 0.52 -5.41
N MET A 230 9.89 0.41 -5.03
CA MET A 230 10.89 -0.45 -5.69
C MET A 230 11.19 -1.72 -4.90
N GLY A 231 10.58 -1.89 -3.75
CA GLY A 231 10.71 -3.07 -2.90
C GLY A 231 10.15 -2.83 -1.52
N ALA A 232 10.01 -3.92 -0.76
CA ALA A 232 9.57 -3.88 0.63
C ALA A 232 10.08 -5.10 1.38
N TYR A 233 10.07 -5.03 2.70
CA TYR A 233 10.36 -6.18 3.56
C TYR A 233 9.54 -6.12 4.86
N THR A 234 9.37 -7.26 5.50
CA THR A 234 8.66 -7.45 6.77
C THR A 234 9.14 -8.76 7.43
N PRO A 235 9.20 -8.88 8.79
CA PRO A 235 8.87 -7.89 9.79
C PRO A 235 9.96 -6.82 9.95
N LEU A 236 9.69 -5.81 10.76
CA LEU A 236 10.64 -4.75 11.07
C LEU A 236 11.17 -4.95 12.49
N GLU A 237 12.25 -5.74 12.63
CA GLU A 237 12.85 -6.05 13.95
C GLU A 237 13.40 -4.80 14.68
N TRP A 238 13.73 -3.75 13.93
CA TRP A 238 14.21 -2.48 14.47
C TRP A 238 13.07 -1.54 14.93
N ALA A 239 11.81 -1.84 14.55
CA ALA A 239 10.68 -1.01 14.97
C ALA A 239 10.43 -1.18 16.48
N PRO A 240 9.97 -0.10 17.17
CA PRO A 240 9.68 -0.18 18.59
C PRO A 240 8.67 -1.27 18.93
N GLU A 241 8.89 -1.98 20.01
CA GLU A 241 7.89 -2.87 20.59
C GLU A 241 6.62 -2.08 20.90
N GLY A 242 5.44 -2.64 20.56
CA GLY A 242 4.16 -1.97 20.75
C GLY A 242 3.75 -1.00 19.65
N LEU A 243 4.58 -0.76 18.61
CA LEU A 243 4.23 0.13 17.49
C LEU A 243 2.87 -0.18 16.89
N VAL A 244 2.58 -1.45 16.62
CA VAL A 244 1.30 -1.87 16.02
C VAL A 244 0.12 -1.53 16.92
N GLN A 245 0.26 -1.75 18.23
CA GLN A 245 -0.78 -1.39 19.19
C GLN A 245 -0.98 0.13 19.28
N GLU A 246 0.11 0.90 19.26
CA GLU A 246 0.05 2.37 19.21
C GLU A 246 -0.70 2.84 17.96
N VAL A 247 -0.43 2.24 16.79
CA VAL A 247 -1.11 2.57 15.53
C VAL A 247 -2.61 2.27 15.61
N ILE A 248 -2.99 1.14 16.19
CA ILE A 248 -4.41 0.82 16.39
C ILE A 248 -5.07 1.87 17.28
N GLU A 249 -4.51 2.11 18.48
CA GLU A 249 -5.14 2.94 19.51
C GLU A 249 -5.16 4.43 19.17
N ARG A 250 -4.09 4.94 18.57
CA ARG A 250 -3.91 6.39 18.36
C ARG A 250 -4.16 6.86 16.93
N VAL A 251 -4.24 5.92 15.97
CA VAL A 251 -4.38 6.27 14.56
C VAL A 251 -5.59 5.59 13.93
N ALA A 252 -5.58 4.26 13.80
CA ALA A 252 -6.57 3.57 13.00
C ALA A 252 -7.97 3.59 13.63
N GLN A 253 -8.09 3.21 14.90
CA GLN A 253 -9.40 3.17 15.57
C GLN A 253 -10.03 4.56 15.69
N PRO A 254 -9.31 5.64 16.08
CA PRO A 254 -9.85 7.00 16.05
C PRO A 254 -10.29 7.45 14.65
N THR A 255 -9.52 7.12 13.61
CA THR A 255 -9.89 7.44 12.21
C THR A 255 -11.16 6.72 11.79
N VAL A 256 -11.28 5.41 12.08
CA VAL A 256 -12.49 4.62 11.76
C VAL A 256 -13.70 5.14 12.50
N ASN A 257 -13.56 5.49 13.77
CA ASN A 257 -14.63 6.08 14.57
C ASN A 257 -15.09 7.44 13.99
N GLU A 258 -14.16 8.30 13.59
CA GLU A 258 -14.47 9.59 12.98
C GLU A 258 -15.18 9.42 11.64
N MET A 259 -14.73 8.48 10.79
CA MET A 259 -15.39 8.18 9.52
C MET A 259 -16.82 7.66 9.74
N ALA A 260 -17.05 6.83 10.76
CA ALA A 260 -18.38 6.38 11.13
C ALA A 260 -19.26 7.53 11.65
N HIS A 261 -18.71 8.44 12.46
CA HIS A 261 -19.38 9.65 12.96
C HIS A 261 -19.83 10.56 11.81
N ARG A 262 -19.02 10.69 10.76
CA ARG A 262 -19.37 11.44 9.53
C ARG A 262 -20.40 10.74 8.64
N GLY A 263 -20.86 9.54 8.99
CA GLY A 263 -21.80 8.76 8.19
C GLY A 263 -21.18 8.07 6.98
N THR A 264 -19.87 7.97 6.92
CA THR A 264 -19.09 7.32 5.87
C THR A 264 -18.17 6.24 6.46
N PRO A 265 -18.73 5.16 7.06
CA PRO A 265 -17.94 4.13 7.72
C PRO A 265 -16.92 3.53 6.76
N PHE A 266 -15.69 3.31 7.26
CA PHE A 266 -14.58 2.81 6.46
C PHE A 266 -14.51 1.28 6.53
N VAL A 267 -14.76 0.61 5.40
CA VAL A 267 -14.65 -0.85 5.24
C VAL A 267 -13.59 -1.15 4.20
N GLY A 268 -12.56 -1.88 4.57
CA GLY A 268 -11.43 -2.16 3.67
C GLY A 268 -10.11 -2.13 4.43
N VAL A 269 -9.01 -1.87 3.75
CA VAL A 269 -7.71 -1.70 4.38
C VAL A 269 -7.34 -0.23 4.44
N LEU A 270 -7.11 0.26 5.66
CA LEU A 270 -6.48 1.54 5.90
C LEU A 270 -4.96 1.31 5.92
N PHE A 271 -4.28 1.75 4.88
CA PHE A 271 -2.82 1.82 4.85
C PHE A 271 -2.40 3.08 5.60
N VAL A 272 -1.64 2.89 6.65
CA VAL A 272 -1.09 3.97 7.48
C VAL A 272 0.40 4.12 7.18
N GLY A 273 0.77 5.16 6.45
CA GLY A 273 2.16 5.57 6.26
C GLY A 273 2.63 6.41 7.44
N LEU A 274 3.70 6.00 8.10
CA LEU A 274 4.19 6.56 9.35
C LEU A 274 5.65 7.00 9.22
N ALA A 275 6.01 8.06 9.95
CA ALA A 275 7.39 8.38 10.31
C ALA A 275 7.58 8.17 11.82
N LEU A 276 8.65 7.48 12.20
CA LEU A 276 9.05 7.31 13.60
C LEU A 276 10.00 8.47 13.97
N THR A 277 9.40 9.61 14.28
CA THR A 277 10.11 10.89 14.46
C THR A 277 10.71 11.04 15.84
N SER A 278 11.63 12.00 15.98
CA SER A 278 12.16 12.45 17.27
C SER A 278 11.08 12.95 18.25
N ARG A 279 9.88 13.26 17.75
CA ARG A 279 8.71 13.71 18.53
C ARG A 279 7.63 12.63 18.68
N GLY A 280 7.95 11.36 18.39
CA GLY A 280 7.06 10.22 18.41
C GLY A 280 6.49 9.87 17.03
N THR A 281 5.64 8.86 17.00
CA THR A 281 5.01 8.36 15.75
C THR A 281 4.08 9.39 15.15
N ARG A 282 4.22 9.68 13.86
CA ARG A 282 3.42 10.63 13.09
C ARG A 282 2.92 10.00 11.79
N VAL A 283 1.66 10.25 11.45
CA VAL A 283 1.10 9.84 10.15
C VAL A 283 1.62 10.76 9.05
N ILE A 284 2.19 10.16 8.01
CA ILE A 284 2.60 10.82 6.77
C ILE A 284 1.39 10.96 5.84
N GLU A 285 0.67 9.83 5.64
CA GLU A 285 -0.48 9.74 4.75
C GLU A 285 -1.34 8.51 5.05
N PHE A 286 -2.58 8.55 4.61
CA PHE A 286 -3.42 7.38 4.47
C PHE A 286 -3.55 6.97 3.00
N ASN A 287 -3.57 5.65 2.77
CA ASN A 287 -4.10 5.09 1.54
C ASN A 287 -5.26 4.15 1.90
N VAL A 288 -6.24 4.00 1.01
CA VAL A 288 -7.49 3.28 1.29
C VAL A 288 -7.53 1.89 0.66
N ARG A 289 -6.36 1.38 0.36
CA ARG A 289 -6.12 0.10 -0.32
C ARG A 289 -4.81 -0.51 0.17
N PHE A 290 -4.62 -1.79 -0.10
CA PHE A 290 -3.33 -2.44 0.12
C PHE A 290 -2.20 -1.73 -0.62
N GLY A 291 -1.02 -1.64 -0.03
CA GLY A 291 0.18 -1.10 -0.65
C GLY A 291 0.74 -2.04 -1.73
N ASP A 292 1.57 -1.50 -2.59
CA ASP A 292 2.30 -2.23 -3.62
C ASP A 292 3.70 -1.60 -3.73
N PRO A 293 4.78 -2.26 -3.29
CA PRO A 293 4.96 -3.71 -3.18
C PRO A 293 4.84 -4.33 -1.76
N GLU A 294 4.39 -3.62 -0.74
CA GLU A 294 4.36 -4.13 0.63
C GLU A 294 3.46 -5.36 0.77
N THR A 295 2.33 -5.41 0.07
CA THR A 295 1.39 -6.54 0.10
C THR A 295 2.06 -7.83 -0.29
N GLN A 296 2.96 -7.82 -1.27
CA GLN A 296 3.71 -8.97 -1.75
C GLN A 296 4.54 -9.59 -0.63
N ALA A 297 5.18 -8.77 0.20
CA ALA A 297 5.97 -9.23 1.34
C ALA A 297 5.09 -9.64 2.53
N VAL A 298 4.09 -8.83 2.89
CA VAL A 298 3.23 -9.05 4.06
C VAL A 298 2.42 -10.33 3.90
N LEU A 299 1.74 -10.53 2.74
CA LEU A 299 0.92 -11.71 2.51
C LEU A 299 1.74 -13.00 2.35
N ALA A 300 3.00 -12.93 1.92
CA ALA A 300 3.89 -14.10 1.87
C ALA A 300 4.12 -14.73 3.27
N ARG A 301 3.99 -13.93 4.33
CA ARG A 301 4.14 -14.38 5.72
C ARG A 301 2.83 -14.72 6.42
N LEU A 302 1.69 -14.25 5.92
CA LEU A 302 0.39 -14.45 6.57
C LEU A 302 -0.02 -15.92 6.48
N LYS A 303 -0.28 -16.55 7.63
CA LYS A 303 -0.79 -17.93 7.75
C LYS A 303 -2.29 -17.99 8.04
N THR A 304 -2.87 -16.90 8.54
CA THR A 304 -4.33 -16.79 8.70
C THR A 304 -4.98 -16.79 7.32
N PRO A 305 -6.06 -17.57 7.11
CA PRO A 305 -6.80 -17.60 5.85
C PRO A 305 -7.29 -16.20 5.45
N LEU A 306 -6.83 -15.70 4.29
CA LEU A 306 -7.10 -14.32 3.87
C LEU A 306 -8.57 -14.13 3.48
N GLY A 307 -9.17 -15.07 2.78
CA GLY A 307 -10.55 -14.94 2.29
C GLY A 307 -11.55 -14.79 3.42
N ALA A 308 -11.41 -15.60 4.48
CA ALA A 308 -12.25 -15.50 5.67
C ALA A 308 -12.09 -14.13 6.37
N LEU A 309 -10.88 -13.62 6.45
CA LEU A 309 -10.56 -12.34 7.08
C LEU A 309 -11.15 -11.16 6.31
N LEU A 310 -10.99 -11.15 4.97
CA LEU A 310 -11.56 -10.09 4.12
C LEU A 310 -13.10 -10.14 4.07
N LEU A 311 -13.69 -11.33 4.10
CA LEU A 311 -15.14 -11.50 4.15
C LEU A 311 -15.70 -11.02 5.49
N ALA A 312 -15.03 -11.32 6.62
CA ALA A 312 -15.42 -10.82 7.94
C ALA A 312 -15.38 -9.28 7.97
N ALA A 313 -14.34 -8.66 7.40
CA ALA A 313 -14.28 -7.21 7.27
C ALA A 313 -15.43 -6.65 6.42
N ALA A 314 -15.71 -7.26 5.26
CA ALA A 314 -16.79 -6.83 4.37
C ALA A 314 -18.18 -6.95 5.00
N LYS A 315 -18.36 -7.86 5.96
CA LYS A 315 -19.62 -8.12 6.68
C LYS A 315 -19.76 -7.38 8.01
N GLY A 316 -18.74 -6.65 8.47
CA GLY A 316 -18.76 -5.96 9.77
C GLY A 316 -18.56 -6.92 10.96
N GLU A 317 -17.76 -7.96 10.79
CA GLU A 317 -17.57 -9.08 11.72
C GLU A 317 -16.11 -9.32 12.14
N LEU A 318 -15.25 -8.29 12.04
CA LEU A 318 -13.83 -8.42 12.43
C LEU A 318 -13.64 -8.70 13.92
N ASP A 319 -14.59 -8.35 14.77
CA ASP A 319 -14.60 -8.70 16.19
C ASP A 319 -14.66 -10.22 16.45
N LYS A 320 -15.06 -11.01 15.44
CA LYS A 320 -15.11 -12.48 15.49
C LYS A 320 -13.86 -13.12 14.87
N ALA A 321 -12.96 -12.31 14.30
CA ALA A 321 -11.73 -12.81 13.67
C ALA A 321 -10.79 -13.40 14.72
N GLU A 322 -10.17 -14.54 14.38
CA GLU A 322 -9.13 -15.13 15.22
C GLU A 322 -7.88 -14.25 15.20
N GLU A 323 -7.04 -14.43 16.23
CA GLU A 323 -5.71 -13.80 16.25
C GLU A 323 -4.91 -14.20 15.02
N LEU A 324 -4.24 -13.21 14.41
CA LEU A 324 -3.47 -13.43 13.17
C LEU A 324 -2.26 -14.31 13.42
N ARG A 325 -2.11 -15.32 12.58
CA ARG A 325 -0.96 -16.23 12.58
C ARG A 325 0.00 -15.88 11.47
N TRP A 326 1.27 -15.83 11.78
CA TRP A 326 2.34 -15.45 10.88
C TRP A 326 3.39 -16.56 10.72
N SER A 327 4.05 -16.62 9.56
CA SER A 327 5.32 -17.35 9.44
C SER A 327 6.39 -16.66 10.29
N ARG A 328 7.34 -17.43 10.80
CA ARG A 328 8.51 -16.89 11.47
C ARG A 328 9.53 -16.31 10.50
N ASP A 329 9.41 -16.67 9.22
CA ASP A 329 10.31 -16.20 8.18
C ASP A 329 10.19 -14.69 7.99
N THR A 330 11.26 -14.09 7.49
CA THR A 330 11.28 -12.74 6.94
C THR A 330 10.97 -12.79 5.46
N ALA A 331 10.23 -11.80 4.94
CA ALA A 331 9.92 -11.67 3.53
C ALA A 331 10.55 -10.41 2.95
N VAL A 332 11.11 -10.53 1.75
CA VAL A 332 11.64 -9.43 0.93
C VAL A 332 10.99 -9.48 -0.43
N ALA A 333 10.53 -8.36 -0.93
CA ALA A 333 10.04 -8.16 -2.29
C ALA A 333 10.94 -7.15 -3.01
N VAL A 334 11.52 -7.54 -4.14
CA VAL A 334 12.33 -6.66 -5.00
C VAL A 334 11.60 -6.45 -6.31
N VAL A 335 11.29 -5.20 -6.63
CA VAL A 335 10.59 -4.83 -7.87
C VAL A 335 11.58 -4.74 -9.02
N VAL A 336 11.21 -5.32 -10.16
CA VAL A 336 11.87 -5.12 -11.46
C VAL A 336 10.97 -4.23 -12.30
N ALA A 337 11.49 -3.08 -12.70
CA ALA A 337 10.79 -2.07 -13.48
C ALA A 337 11.31 -2.01 -14.92
N SER A 338 10.49 -1.50 -15.83
CA SER A 338 10.86 -1.23 -17.21
C SER A 338 11.89 -0.11 -17.31
N GLU A 339 12.61 -0.09 -18.42
CA GLU A 339 13.46 1.05 -18.79
C GLU A 339 12.66 2.36 -18.80
N ASN A 340 13.28 3.44 -18.34
CA ASN A 340 12.72 4.78 -18.20
C ASN A 340 11.63 4.94 -17.11
N TYR A 341 11.28 3.89 -16.35
CA TYR A 341 10.41 4.08 -15.19
C TYR A 341 11.10 4.98 -14.14
N PRO A 342 10.42 5.93 -13.47
CA PRO A 342 8.99 6.17 -13.44
C PRO A 342 8.46 7.18 -14.48
N ASP A 343 9.27 7.68 -15.38
CA ASP A 343 8.88 8.71 -16.36
C ASP A 343 7.99 8.11 -17.47
N THR A 344 8.61 7.66 -18.57
CA THR A 344 7.89 7.04 -19.71
C THR A 344 8.40 5.61 -19.90
N PRO A 345 7.81 4.61 -19.23
CA PRO A 345 8.32 3.25 -19.27
C PRO A 345 8.25 2.66 -20.68
N ARG A 346 9.35 2.01 -21.10
CA ARG A 346 9.34 1.18 -22.30
C ARG A 346 8.55 -0.11 -22.02
N THR A 347 7.65 -0.47 -22.92
CA THR A 347 6.82 -1.66 -22.80
C THR A 347 6.93 -2.55 -24.04
N GLY A 348 6.51 -3.82 -23.93
CA GLY A 348 6.57 -4.80 -24.99
C GLY A 348 7.82 -5.67 -24.99
N ASP A 349 8.75 -5.41 -24.07
CA ASP A 349 9.98 -6.21 -23.95
C ASP A 349 9.71 -7.58 -23.34
N ARG A 350 10.29 -8.62 -23.98
CA ARG A 350 10.12 -9.99 -23.56
C ARG A 350 10.81 -10.29 -22.24
N ILE A 351 10.10 -10.94 -21.32
CA ILE A 351 10.61 -11.34 -20.03
C ILE A 351 10.97 -12.83 -20.08
N ARG A 352 12.21 -13.15 -19.66
CA ARG A 352 12.71 -14.53 -19.62
C ARG A 352 13.21 -14.87 -18.22
N GLY A 353 13.47 -16.16 -17.97
CA GLY A 353 14.03 -16.63 -16.72
C GLY A 353 13.02 -16.93 -15.61
N LEU A 354 11.74 -16.53 -15.77
CA LEU A 354 10.73 -16.65 -14.71
C LEU A 354 10.57 -18.07 -14.16
N LYS A 355 10.60 -19.10 -15.03
CA LYS A 355 10.53 -20.49 -14.59
C LYS A 355 11.70 -20.89 -13.68
N LYS A 356 12.91 -20.37 -13.95
CA LYS A 356 14.08 -20.65 -13.12
C LYS A 356 13.96 -20.01 -11.76
N VAL A 357 13.32 -18.84 -11.67
CA VAL A 357 13.04 -18.18 -10.38
C VAL A 357 12.07 -19.03 -9.56
N ASP A 358 11.00 -19.54 -10.19
CA ASP A 358 10.00 -20.40 -9.53
C ASP A 358 10.56 -21.76 -9.06
N GLU A 359 11.73 -22.18 -9.56
CA GLU A 359 12.44 -23.39 -9.12
C GLU A 359 13.31 -23.15 -7.84
N LEU A 360 13.54 -21.89 -7.46
CA LEU A 360 14.27 -21.56 -6.24
C LEU A 360 13.40 -21.78 -5.00
N GLU A 361 13.97 -22.39 -3.98
CA GLU A 361 13.27 -22.64 -2.71
C GLU A 361 12.94 -21.34 -1.98
N GLY A 362 11.68 -21.16 -1.61
CA GLY A 362 11.18 -19.99 -0.88
C GLY A 362 11.13 -18.71 -1.71
N VAL A 363 11.28 -18.79 -3.04
CA VAL A 363 11.23 -17.66 -3.96
C VAL A 363 10.07 -17.83 -4.94
N HIS A 364 9.42 -16.73 -5.29
CA HIS A 364 8.39 -16.74 -6.33
C HIS A 364 8.28 -15.38 -7.01
N VAL A 365 7.72 -15.40 -8.21
CA VAL A 365 7.49 -14.18 -9.00
C VAL A 365 6.04 -13.70 -8.85
N ILE A 366 5.89 -12.43 -8.54
CA ILE A 366 4.62 -11.71 -8.61
C ILE A 366 4.63 -10.83 -9.84
N HIS A 367 3.70 -11.07 -10.77
CA HIS A 367 3.52 -10.24 -11.95
C HIS A 367 2.74 -8.97 -11.61
N ALA A 368 3.15 -7.85 -12.20
CA ALA A 368 2.45 -6.57 -12.18
C ALA A 368 2.15 -6.14 -13.62
N GLY A 369 2.88 -5.18 -14.17
CA GLY A 369 2.72 -4.72 -15.54
C GLY A 369 3.21 -5.76 -16.56
N THR A 370 2.48 -6.85 -16.74
CA THR A 370 2.79 -7.91 -17.69
C THR A 370 1.56 -8.30 -18.51
N LYS A 371 1.77 -8.67 -19.77
CA LYS A 371 0.76 -9.26 -20.65
C LYS A 371 1.37 -10.38 -21.49
N LEU A 372 0.55 -11.13 -22.18
CA LEU A 372 1.00 -12.06 -23.22
C LEU A 372 1.02 -11.33 -24.57
N ASP A 373 2.06 -11.58 -25.37
CA ASP A 373 2.11 -11.17 -26.77
C ASP A 373 1.31 -12.13 -27.66
N GLU A 374 1.31 -11.89 -28.97
CA GLU A 374 0.59 -12.71 -29.96
C GLU A 374 1.12 -14.15 -30.01
N GLU A 375 2.36 -14.38 -29.58
CA GLU A 375 2.97 -15.72 -29.50
C GLU A 375 2.73 -16.40 -28.13
N GLY A 376 1.99 -15.77 -27.22
CA GLY A 376 1.74 -16.26 -25.87
C GLY A 376 2.96 -16.13 -24.94
N LYS A 377 3.91 -15.23 -25.25
CA LYS A 377 5.07 -14.96 -24.39
C LYS A 377 4.78 -13.79 -23.45
N VAL A 378 5.35 -13.86 -22.27
CA VAL A 378 5.24 -12.77 -21.28
C VAL A 378 6.09 -11.59 -21.70
N VAL A 379 5.47 -10.41 -21.80
CA VAL A 379 6.13 -9.14 -22.11
C VAL A 379 5.76 -8.07 -21.08
N SER A 380 6.61 -7.05 -20.96
CA SER A 380 6.33 -5.88 -20.11
C SER A 380 5.13 -5.08 -20.66
N ALA A 381 4.29 -4.58 -19.76
CA ALA A 381 3.08 -3.83 -20.09
C ALA A 381 2.85 -2.64 -19.13
N GLY A 382 3.85 -2.27 -18.35
CA GLY A 382 3.76 -1.17 -17.39
C GLY A 382 5.12 -0.78 -16.84
N GLY A 383 5.15 0.18 -15.93
CA GLY A 383 6.37 0.68 -15.32
C GLY A 383 6.99 -0.33 -14.36
N ARG A 384 6.28 -0.72 -13.32
CA ARG A 384 6.68 -1.85 -12.46
C ARG A 384 6.17 -3.13 -13.13
N VAL A 385 7.09 -4.01 -13.48
CA VAL A 385 6.79 -5.18 -14.33
C VAL A 385 6.48 -6.41 -13.48
N LEU A 386 7.33 -6.68 -12.51
CA LEU A 386 7.17 -7.80 -11.59
C LEU A 386 7.91 -7.53 -10.27
N ALA A 387 7.64 -8.36 -9.27
CA ALA A 387 8.43 -8.43 -8.05
C ALA A 387 8.91 -9.86 -7.82
N VAL A 388 10.16 -10.00 -7.42
CA VAL A 388 10.69 -11.25 -6.89
C VAL A 388 10.51 -11.21 -5.37
N VAL A 389 9.76 -12.18 -4.85
CA VAL A 389 9.46 -12.29 -3.42
C VAL A 389 10.14 -13.51 -2.86
N ALA A 390 10.89 -13.33 -1.78
CA ALA A 390 11.59 -14.43 -1.11
C ALA A 390 11.32 -14.46 0.39
N LEU A 391 11.31 -15.67 0.94
CA LEU A 391 11.27 -15.97 2.35
C LEU A 391 12.63 -16.50 2.82
N GLY A 392 13.06 -16.07 3.98
CA GLY A 392 14.28 -16.55 4.65
C GLY A 392 14.10 -16.56 6.16
N THR A 393 14.95 -17.29 6.86
CA THR A 393 14.91 -17.39 8.33
C THR A 393 15.20 -16.05 9.01
N ASP A 394 15.89 -15.17 8.30
CA ASP A 394 16.16 -13.80 8.69
C ASP A 394 16.19 -12.87 7.45
N LEU A 395 16.42 -11.57 7.67
CA LEU A 395 16.45 -10.58 6.61
C LEU A 395 17.66 -10.75 5.66
N VAL A 396 18.78 -11.28 6.14
CA VAL A 396 19.97 -11.49 5.32
C VAL A 396 19.68 -12.58 4.29
N GLU A 397 19.21 -13.76 4.76
CA GLU A 397 18.86 -14.88 3.90
C GLU A 397 17.72 -14.53 2.93
N ALA A 398 16.64 -13.86 3.40
CA ALA A 398 15.55 -13.46 2.55
C ALA A 398 16.01 -12.52 1.43
N ARG A 399 16.93 -11.60 1.72
CA ARG A 399 17.55 -10.72 0.72
C ARG A 399 18.39 -11.51 -0.28
N GLU A 400 19.28 -12.37 0.17
CA GLU A 400 20.12 -13.20 -0.71
C GLU A 400 19.26 -13.99 -1.69
N ARG A 401 18.27 -14.71 -1.20
CA ARG A 401 17.31 -15.47 -2.04
C ARG A 401 16.55 -14.58 -3.03
N ALA A 402 16.10 -13.38 -2.61
CA ALA A 402 15.40 -12.46 -3.49
C ALA A 402 16.30 -12.00 -4.65
N TYR A 403 17.56 -11.64 -4.36
CA TYR A 403 18.49 -11.20 -5.39
C TYR A 403 18.98 -12.33 -6.29
N ASP A 404 19.17 -13.55 -5.77
CA ASP A 404 19.41 -14.75 -6.61
C ASP A 404 18.27 -14.92 -7.63
N GLY A 405 17.04 -14.70 -7.21
CA GLY A 405 15.89 -14.71 -8.11
C GLY A 405 15.89 -13.57 -9.12
N VAL A 406 16.24 -12.35 -8.69
CA VAL A 406 16.30 -11.16 -9.57
C VAL A 406 17.35 -11.35 -10.68
N GLU A 407 18.51 -11.93 -10.36
CA GLU A 407 19.59 -12.17 -11.33
C GLU A 407 19.17 -13.15 -12.45
N LEU A 408 18.20 -14.02 -12.20
CA LEU A 408 17.66 -14.94 -13.21
C LEU A 408 16.65 -14.26 -14.15
N VAL A 409 16.08 -13.11 -13.75
CA VAL A 409 15.13 -12.36 -14.58
C VAL A 409 15.87 -11.63 -15.69
N GLN A 410 15.45 -11.87 -16.92
CA GLN A 410 15.99 -11.19 -18.11
C GLN A 410 14.92 -10.28 -18.69
N LEU A 411 15.10 -8.99 -18.51
CA LEU A 411 14.29 -7.90 -19.09
C LEU A 411 15.25 -6.86 -19.63
N GLU A 412 15.19 -6.57 -20.92
CA GLU A 412 16.06 -5.58 -21.55
C GLU A 412 15.81 -4.18 -20.95
N GLY A 413 16.86 -3.50 -20.50
CA GLY A 413 16.77 -2.21 -19.82
C GLY A 413 16.06 -2.26 -18.47
N GLY A 414 15.80 -3.46 -17.93
CA GLY A 414 15.14 -3.62 -16.63
C GLY A 414 15.91 -2.96 -15.50
N GLN A 415 15.20 -2.30 -14.59
CA GLN A 415 15.74 -1.57 -13.45
C GLN A 415 15.29 -2.20 -12.14
N PHE A 416 16.17 -2.31 -11.18
CA PHE A 416 15.87 -2.71 -9.80
C PHE A 416 16.87 -2.09 -8.83
N ARG A 417 16.49 -1.98 -7.57
CA ARG A 417 17.42 -1.54 -6.51
C ARG A 417 18.16 -2.74 -5.93
N THR A 418 19.42 -2.54 -5.55
CA THR A 418 20.25 -3.57 -4.92
C THR A 418 20.27 -3.49 -3.39
N ASP A 419 19.65 -2.46 -2.82
CA ASP A 419 19.74 -2.11 -1.41
C ASP A 419 18.46 -2.33 -0.59
N ILE A 420 17.45 -3.02 -1.15
CA ILE A 420 16.19 -3.30 -0.44
C ILE A 420 16.48 -4.04 0.88
N GLY A 421 16.11 -3.44 2.02
CA GLY A 421 16.35 -3.99 3.36
C GLY A 421 17.81 -4.01 3.83
N ARG A 422 18.78 -3.50 3.04
CA ARG A 422 20.22 -3.59 3.34
C ARG A 422 20.60 -2.89 4.65
N LYS A 423 20.12 -1.67 4.88
CA LYS A 423 20.39 -0.92 6.11
C LYS A 423 19.87 -1.65 7.36
N ALA A 424 18.65 -2.22 7.24
CA ALA A 424 18.07 -3.00 8.34
C ALA A 424 18.84 -4.28 8.61
N ALA A 425 19.22 -5.04 7.57
CA ALA A 425 20.05 -6.24 7.71
C ALA A 425 21.41 -5.99 8.38
N ARG A 426 21.93 -4.77 8.28
CA ARG A 426 23.18 -4.32 8.93
C ARG A 426 22.98 -3.66 10.29
N GLY A 427 21.72 -3.52 10.77
CA GLY A 427 21.43 -2.83 12.02
C GLY A 427 21.70 -1.31 11.97
N GLU A 428 21.64 -0.71 10.79
CA GLU A 428 21.97 0.71 10.57
C GLU A 428 20.76 1.64 10.75
N ILE A 429 19.54 1.09 10.85
CA ILE A 429 18.34 1.89 11.08
C ILE A 429 18.25 2.28 12.54
N LYS A 430 18.16 3.58 12.79
CA LYS A 430 18.04 4.13 14.14
C LYS A 430 16.70 4.80 14.31
N VAL A 431 15.95 4.39 15.33
CA VAL A 431 14.76 5.09 15.80
C VAL A 431 15.19 5.97 16.97
N MET A 432 14.96 7.28 16.87
CA MET A 432 15.23 8.17 17.97
C MET A 432 14.17 7.98 19.05
N ALA A 433 14.61 7.77 20.29
CA ALA A 433 13.67 7.79 21.42
C ALA A 433 12.98 9.16 21.46
N PRO A 434 11.66 9.22 21.64
CA PRO A 434 10.98 10.49 21.79
C PRO A 434 11.64 11.30 22.90
N SER A 435 12.01 12.54 22.63
CA SER A 435 12.53 13.44 23.65
C SER A 435 11.43 13.62 24.70
N THR A 436 11.62 13.01 25.87
CA THR A 436 10.80 13.30 27.04
C THR A 436 11.13 14.73 27.43
N GLY A 437 10.36 15.68 26.91
CA GLY A 437 10.45 17.07 27.28
C GLY A 437 9.98 17.25 28.72
N THR A 438 10.85 16.95 29.68
CA THR A 438 10.76 17.54 31.01
C THR A 438 11.10 19.00 30.85
N LEU A 439 10.06 19.85 30.72
CA LEU A 439 10.24 21.28 30.96
C LEU A 439 10.93 21.43 32.33
N PRO A 440 12.04 22.17 32.42
CA PRO A 440 12.66 22.43 33.71
C PRO A 440 11.62 23.19 34.57
N VAL A 441 11.16 22.53 35.62
CA VAL A 441 10.37 23.21 36.66
C VAL A 441 11.29 24.25 37.31
N THR A 442 11.18 25.48 36.88
CA THR A 442 11.80 26.61 37.59
C THR A 442 11.17 26.66 38.97
N LYS A 443 11.87 26.14 39.96
CA LYS A 443 11.56 26.39 41.36
C LYS A 443 11.74 27.90 41.60
N THR A 444 10.65 28.65 41.59
CA THR A 444 10.60 29.98 42.18
C THR A 444 10.88 29.82 43.69
N LYS A 445 12.04 30.31 44.15
CA LYS A 445 12.31 30.43 45.56
C LYS A 445 11.38 31.51 46.12
N ALA A 446 10.63 31.14 47.15
CA ALA A 446 9.90 32.05 48.02
C ALA A 446 10.87 32.89 48.84
#